data_0f477964c51c651ddb1094fc809a4481
#
_entry.id   0f477964c51c651ddb1094fc809a4481
#
_cell.length_a   1.000
_cell.length_b   1.000
_cell.length_c   1.000
_cell.angle_alpha   90.00
_cell.angle_beta   90.00
_cell.angle_gamma   90.00
#
_symmetry.space_group_name_H-M   'P 1'
#
loop_
_entity.id
_entity.type
_entity.pdbx_description
1 polymer ?
#
loop_
_entity_poly.entity_id
_entity_poly.type
_entity_poly.pdbx_seq_one_letter_code
_entity_poly.pdbx_strand_id
1 'polypeptide(L)'
;MKLEALSIFEVVFLVTIAFYTVQQRIFIRGFRWRLKTNPDYEPTVTIIVAARNEEKNIRECIESLIKIDYQREKLEIIIVDDFSTDKTGEIIDEYVKKYPFVKKVIPYQKIISKPGKTNAIVNGIKSSSGEIIFTTDADCVVKPSWIKTQIKYFTDNVGVVTGFTFQKSYSQFTGMQNLDWVYLLTVAAGTINLGLPLSCIGNNMAYRRDAYNWVGGYENIKFSVTEDFALLHKIHKHTHYDVVFPAEEGGVNLSEPCPDWKTLYRQKHRWGVGGLDAPFIGFVIMFWGWLSHLLILLQIFFGSAFTLFLTSIKFLSDAIFLFIPLKKFKMVKELKYFFAFELYFIFYVLLLPLIAFHD
;
A
#
# COMPACT_ATOMS: atom_id res chain seq x y z
N MET A 1 1.30 -10.05 -50.46
CA MET A 1 0.78 -10.42 -49.15
C MET A 1 -0.56 -9.69 -48.99
N LYS A 2 -1.69 -10.41 -49.10
CA LYS A 2 -3.01 -9.79 -48.81
C LYS A 2 -3.05 -9.46 -47.32
N LEU A 3 -3.21 -8.19 -46.99
CA LEU A 3 -3.56 -7.80 -45.63
C LEU A 3 -4.98 -8.36 -45.38
N GLU A 4 -5.07 -9.48 -44.70
CA GLU A 4 -6.36 -9.94 -44.20
C GLU A 4 -6.87 -8.92 -43.15
N ALA A 5 -8.16 -8.61 -43.23
CA ALA A 5 -8.78 -7.71 -42.26
C ALA A 5 -8.72 -8.37 -40.86
N LEU A 6 -8.33 -7.58 -39.86
CA LEU A 6 -8.34 -8.04 -38.46
C LEU A 6 -9.74 -8.49 -38.05
N SER A 7 -9.82 -9.60 -37.36
CA SER A 7 -11.08 -10.03 -36.73
C SER A 7 -11.52 -9.05 -35.63
N ILE A 8 -12.79 -9.05 -35.29
CA ILE A 8 -13.32 -8.19 -34.20
C ILE A 8 -12.55 -8.48 -32.88
N PHE A 9 -12.22 -9.76 -32.62
CA PHE A 9 -11.45 -10.15 -31.44
C PHE A 9 -10.06 -9.50 -31.41
N GLU A 10 -9.35 -9.52 -32.55
CA GLU A 10 -8.02 -8.92 -32.67
C GLU A 10 -8.06 -7.38 -32.50
N VAL A 11 -9.08 -6.72 -33.06
CA VAL A 11 -9.26 -5.27 -32.90
C VAL A 11 -9.53 -4.92 -31.44
N VAL A 12 -10.44 -5.65 -30.77
CA VAL A 12 -10.73 -5.43 -29.34
C VAL A 12 -9.48 -5.66 -28.49
N PHE A 13 -8.72 -6.72 -28.79
CA PHE A 13 -7.49 -7.03 -28.05
C PHE A 13 -6.44 -5.94 -28.25
N LEU A 14 -6.22 -5.49 -29.50
CA LEU A 14 -5.28 -4.41 -29.81
C LEU A 14 -5.64 -3.12 -29.03
N VAL A 15 -6.90 -2.71 -29.09
CA VAL A 15 -7.39 -1.51 -28.40
C VAL A 15 -7.17 -1.66 -26.89
N THR A 16 -7.50 -2.81 -26.33
CA THR A 16 -7.33 -3.07 -24.88
C THR A 16 -5.86 -3.00 -24.47
N ILE A 17 -4.95 -3.63 -25.19
CA ILE A 17 -3.52 -3.59 -24.87
C ILE A 17 -2.95 -2.18 -25.05
N ALA A 18 -3.41 -1.43 -26.06
CA ALA A 18 -3.03 -0.03 -26.23
C ALA A 18 -3.43 0.83 -25.01
N PHE A 19 -4.69 0.76 -24.57
CA PHE A 19 -5.14 1.48 -23.37
C PHE A 19 -4.40 1.03 -22.11
N TYR A 20 -4.22 -0.28 -21.92
CA TYR A 20 -3.49 -0.85 -20.78
C TYR A 20 -2.05 -0.32 -20.70
N THR A 21 -1.32 -0.34 -21.83
CA THR A 21 0.07 0.12 -21.87
C THR A 21 0.20 1.63 -21.71
N VAL A 22 -0.73 2.40 -22.29
CA VAL A 22 -0.78 3.87 -22.10
C VAL A 22 -1.04 4.22 -20.63
N GLN A 23 -1.99 3.53 -20.00
CA GLN A 23 -2.30 3.71 -18.58
C GLN A 23 -1.07 3.47 -17.69
N GLN A 24 -0.32 2.40 -17.92
CA GLN A 24 0.91 2.13 -17.18
C GLN A 24 1.96 3.24 -17.35
N ARG A 25 2.11 3.80 -18.55
CA ARG A 25 3.02 4.92 -18.81
C ARG A 25 2.60 6.17 -18.04
N ILE A 26 1.30 6.44 -17.94
CA ILE A 26 0.76 7.53 -17.13
C ILE A 26 1.11 7.31 -15.65
N PHE A 27 0.94 6.10 -15.12
CA PHE A 27 1.30 5.79 -13.74
C PHE A 27 2.81 5.95 -13.48
N ILE A 28 3.66 5.49 -14.41
CA ILE A 28 5.13 5.69 -14.30
C ILE A 28 5.49 7.18 -14.34
N ARG A 29 4.78 8.00 -15.12
CA ARG A 29 5.00 9.46 -15.10
C ARG A 29 4.72 10.04 -13.71
N GLY A 30 3.58 9.67 -13.09
CA GLY A 30 3.24 10.11 -11.73
C GLY A 30 4.20 9.54 -10.67
N PHE A 31 4.60 8.25 -10.78
CA PHE A 31 5.62 7.66 -9.92
C PHE A 31 6.95 8.42 -9.95
N ARG A 32 7.32 8.97 -11.10
CA ARG A 32 8.55 9.77 -11.31
C ARG A 32 8.33 11.27 -11.07
N TRP A 33 7.15 11.69 -10.63
CA TRP A 33 6.86 13.10 -10.41
C TRP A 33 7.78 13.68 -9.36
N ARG A 34 8.28 14.89 -9.63
CA ARG A 34 9.08 15.63 -8.65
C ARG A 34 8.16 16.30 -7.64
N LEU A 35 8.22 15.84 -6.41
CA LEU A 35 7.50 16.41 -5.29
C LEU A 35 8.31 17.55 -4.67
N LYS A 36 7.62 18.58 -4.18
CA LYS A 36 8.23 19.63 -3.38
C LYS A 36 8.63 19.09 -2.01
N THR A 37 9.71 19.62 -1.44
CA THR A 37 10.19 19.22 -0.12
C THR A 37 10.51 20.44 0.74
N ASN A 38 10.36 20.27 2.05
CA ASN A 38 10.85 21.17 3.09
C ASN A 38 11.83 20.40 3.98
N PRO A 39 13.14 20.42 3.67
CA PRO A 39 14.14 19.63 4.38
C PRO A 39 14.37 20.06 5.83
N ASP A 40 14.01 21.30 6.17
CA ASP A 40 14.22 21.88 7.50
C ASP A 40 13.00 21.66 8.44
N TYR A 41 11.96 20.97 7.95
CA TYR A 41 10.78 20.68 8.75
C TYR A 41 11.06 19.52 9.71
N GLU A 42 11.03 19.80 11.00
CA GLU A 42 11.30 18.86 12.09
C GLU A 42 10.22 18.92 13.19
N PRO A 43 9.00 18.47 12.90
CA PRO A 43 7.89 18.47 13.86
C PRO A 43 8.06 17.41 14.94
N THR A 44 7.17 17.44 15.93
CA THR A 44 6.97 16.30 16.83
C THR A 44 6.25 15.16 16.09
N VAL A 45 6.70 13.95 16.30
CA VAL A 45 6.24 12.74 15.60
C VAL A 45 5.75 11.69 16.58
N THR A 46 4.58 11.13 16.30
CA THR A 46 4.10 9.90 16.93
C THR A 46 4.11 8.77 15.92
N ILE A 47 4.70 7.63 16.27
CA ILE A 47 4.53 6.37 15.53
C ILE A 47 3.51 5.51 16.25
N ILE A 48 2.50 5.03 15.54
CA ILE A 48 1.47 4.13 16.08
C ILE A 48 1.59 2.78 15.42
N VAL A 49 1.70 1.74 16.24
CA VAL A 49 1.71 0.34 15.84
C VAL A 49 0.54 -0.37 16.51
N ALA A 50 -0.40 -0.89 15.73
CA ALA A 50 -1.44 -1.77 16.23
C ALA A 50 -0.93 -3.23 16.19
N ALA A 51 -0.91 -3.89 17.34
CA ALA A 51 -0.42 -5.26 17.47
C ALA A 51 -1.50 -6.16 18.07
N ARG A 52 -1.68 -7.35 17.49
CA ARG A 52 -2.53 -8.40 18.04
C ARG A 52 -2.01 -9.76 17.64
N ASN A 53 -1.52 -10.55 18.60
CA ASN A 53 -0.97 -11.88 18.39
C ASN A 53 0.20 -11.89 17.37
N GLU A 54 1.17 -11.02 17.63
CA GLU A 54 2.34 -10.77 16.77
C GLU A 54 3.66 -11.17 17.48
N GLU A 55 3.63 -12.16 18.39
CA GLU A 55 4.81 -12.57 19.15
C GLU A 55 6.04 -12.90 18.30
N LYS A 56 5.81 -13.31 17.02
CA LYS A 56 6.89 -13.65 16.08
C LYS A 56 7.55 -12.43 15.45
N ASN A 57 6.81 -11.33 15.30
CA ASN A 57 7.21 -10.19 14.48
C ASN A 57 7.48 -8.94 15.31
N ILE A 58 6.73 -8.74 16.41
CA ILE A 58 6.72 -7.48 17.16
C ILE A 58 8.09 -7.06 17.67
N ARG A 59 8.98 -8.03 18.02
CA ARG A 59 10.34 -7.73 18.46
C ARG A 59 11.15 -7.04 17.37
N GLU A 60 11.18 -7.60 16.16
CA GLU A 60 11.91 -7.02 15.03
C GLU A 60 11.35 -5.65 14.64
N CYS A 61 10.02 -5.49 14.69
CA CYS A 61 9.35 -4.22 14.47
C CYS A 61 9.86 -3.16 15.46
N ILE A 62 9.75 -3.40 16.78
CA ILE A 62 10.17 -2.45 17.81
C ILE A 62 11.66 -2.14 17.70
N GLU A 63 12.51 -3.13 17.46
CA GLU A 63 13.95 -2.95 17.29
C GLU A 63 14.29 -2.05 16.09
N SER A 64 13.49 -2.09 15.02
CA SER A 64 13.65 -1.17 13.90
C SER A 64 13.23 0.25 14.25
N LEU A 65 12.15 0.41 15.00
CA LEU A 65 11.61 1.70 15.43
C LEU A 65 12.54 2.44 16.41
N ILE A 66 13.14 1.74 17.35
CA ILE A 66 14.08 2.36 18.30
C ILE A 66 15.40 2.81 17.65
N LYS A 67 15.73 2.29 16.45
CA LYS A 67 16.91 2.67 15.65
C LYS A 67 16.64 3.85 14.72
N ILE A 68 15.43 4.41 14.70
CA ILE A 68 15.09 5.55 13.86
C ILE A 68 15.99 6.74 14.18
N ASP A 69 16.55 7.35 13.14
CA ASP A 69 17.37 8.55 13.22
C ASP A 69 16.46 9.79 13.23
N TYR A 70 15.94 10.12 14.43
CA TYR A 70 15.16 11.31 14.72
C TYR A 70 15.43 11.81 16.14
N GLN A 71 15.20 13.11 16.41
CA GLN A 71 15.43 13.70 17.73
C GLN A 71 14.53 13.02 18.77
N ARG A 72 15.11 12.49 19.85
CA ARG A 72 14.39 11.67 20.83
C ARG A 72 13.30 12.47 21.58
N GLU A 73 13.52 13.76 21.77
CA GLU A 73 12.60 14.69 22.41
C GLU A 73 11.37 14.99 21.54
N LYS A 74 11.48 14.74 20.23
CA LYS A 74 10.42 14.95 19.26
C LYS A 74 9.76 13.64 18.79
N LEU A 75 10.17 12.48 19.33
CA LEU A 75 9.69 11.17 18.91
C LEU A 75 9.02 10.42 20.05
N GLU A 76 7.77 10.00 19.84
CA GLU A 76 7.11 8.99 20.66
C GLU A 76 6.70 7.79 19.84
N ILE A 77 6.81 6.59 20.38
CA ILE A 77 6.40 5.33 19.77
C ILE A 77 5.30 4.74 20.66
N ILE A 78 4.11 4.57 20.09
CA ILE A 78 2.96 4.00 20.78
C ILE A 78 2.63 2.67 20.16
N ILE A 79 2.75 1.59 20.95
CA ILE A 79 2.37 0.26 20.56
C ILE A 79 1.06 -0.08 21.24
N VAL A 80 0.03 -0.28 20.44
CA VAL A 80 -1.31 -0.62 20.94
C VAL A 80 -1.46 -2.13 20.91
N ASP A 81 -1.50 -2.74 22.08
CA ASP A 81 -1.77 -4.17 22.26
C ASP A 81 -3.28 -4.42 22.25
N ASP A 82 -3.82 -4.82 21.10
CA ASP A 82 -5.26 -5.05 20.88
C ASP A 82 -5.69 -6.42 21.46
N PHE A 83 -5.53 -6.56 22.77
CA PHE A 83 -5.88 -7.76 23.54
C PHE A 83 -5.21 -9.04 23.01
N SER A 84 -3.90 -9.02 22.85
CA SER A 84 -3.12 -10.21 22.50
C SER A 84 -3.24 -11.30 23.56
N THR A 85 -3.28 -12.54 23.10
CA THR A 85 -3.39 -13.76 23.94
C THR A 85 -2.10 -14.60 23.92
N ASP A 86 -1.11 -14.19 23.12
CA ASP A 86 0.23 -14.73 23.04
C ASP A 86 1.24 -13.86 23.80
N LYS A 87 2.53 -14.03 23.55
CA LYS A 87 3.59 -13.26 24.23
C LYS A 87 3.80 -11.84 23.71
N THR A 88 2.95 -11.35 22.81
CA THR A 88 3.08 -9.99 22.23
C THR A 88 3.13 -8.93 23.34
N GLY A 89 2.20 -9.00 24.29
CA GLY A 89 2.12 -8.02 25.38
C GLY A 89 3.35 -8.02 26.29
N GLU A 90 3.90 -9.18 26.63
CA GLU A 90 5.11 -9.34 27.43
C GLU A 90 6.34 -8.75 26.73
N ILE A 91 6.47 -9.03 25.42
CA ILE A 91 7.57 -8.48 24.59
C ILE A 91 7.51 -6.95 24.56
N ILE A 92 6.33 -6.35 24.38
CA ILE A 92 6.16 -4.89 24.38
C ILE A 92 6.60 -4.31 25.75
N ASP A 93 6.22 -4.96 26.86
CA ASP A 93 6.56 -4.50 28.22
C ASP A 93 8.08 -4.50 28.49
N GLU A 94 8.86 -5.41 27.88
CA GLU A 94 10.32 -5.40 27.95
C GLU A 94 10.90 -4.07 27.40
N TYR A 95 10.38 -3.62 26.24
CA TYR A 95 10.87 -2.40 25.58
C TYR A 95 10.39 -1.12 26.26
N VAL A 96 9.15 -1.09 26.75
CA VAL A 96 8.62 0.04 27.52
C VAL A 96 9.46 0.31 28.76
N LYS A 97 9.89 -0.72 29.49
CA LYS A 97 10.78 -0.60 30.65
C LYS A 97 12.16 -0.02 30.30
N LYS A 98 12.64 -0.28 29.09
CA LYS A 98 14.00 0.08 28.67
C LYS A 98 14.08 1.43 27.96
N TYR A 99 13.01 1.83 27.26
CA TYR A 99 13.00 3.02 26.40
C TYR A 99 11.84 3.97 26.79
N PRO A 100 12.11 5.10 27.45
CA PRO A 100 11.05 6.01 27.93
C PRO A 100 10.15 6.62 26.83
N PHE A 101 10.63 6.64 25.58
CA PHE A 101 9.86 7.14 24.43
C PHE A 101 9.00 6.06 23.76
N VAL A 102 9.03 4.81 24.26
CA VAL A 102 8.15 3.70 23.85
C VAL A 102 7.06 3.54 24.89
N LYS A 103 5.81 3.60 24.45
CA LYS A 103 4.62 3.45 25.32
C LYS A 103 3.78 2.28 24.85
N LYS A 104 3.22 1.53 25.81
CA LYS A 104 2.17 0.54 25.53
C LYS A 104 0.81 1.13 25.85
N VAL A 105 -0.13 0.93 24.96
CA VAL A 105 -1.55 1.28 25.16
C VAL A 105 -2.38 0.02 24.98
N ILE A 106 -3.31 -0.21 25.91
CA ILE A 106 -4.37 -1.20 25.76
C ILE A 106 -5.65 -0.44 25.47
N PRO A 107 -6.40 -0.78 24.42
CA PRO A 107 -7.65 -0.09 24.11
C PRO A 107 -8.63 -0.16 25.27
N TYR A 108 -8.91 0.95 25.90
CA TYR A 108 -9.79 1.05 27.09
C TYR A 108 -11.23 1.38 26.74
N GLN A 109 -11.47 1.82 25.50
CA GLN A 109 -12.80 2.19 25.01
C GLN A 109 -13.04 1.56 23.63
N LYS A 110 -14.25 1.05 23.42
CA LYS A 110 -14.79 0.88 22.07
C LYS A 110 -15.21 2.27 21.56
N ILE A 111 -14.22 3.04 21.09
CA ILE A 111 -14.44 4.42 20.64
C ILE A 111 -15.29 4.47 19.37
N ILE A 112 -15.20 3.43 18.58
CA ILE A 112 -16.03 3.22 17.39
C ILE A 112 -16.78 1.91 17.58
N SER A 113 -17.98 1.83 17.02
CA SER A 113 -18.81 0.62 17.01
C SER A 113 -18.16 -0.58 16.33
N LYS A 114 -16.84 -0.52 16.07
CA LYS A 114 -16.10 -1.42 15.19
C LYS A 114 -14.83 -1.92 15.87
N PRO A 115 -14.74 -3.24 16.13
CA PRO A 115 -13.56 -3.85 16.71
C PRO A 115 -12.40 -3.89 15.70
N GLY A 116 -11.19 -4.13 16.18
CA GLY A 116 -10.01 -4.44 15.40
C GLY A 116 -9.05 -3.26 15.22
N LYS A 117 -8.22 -3.34 14.19
CA LYS A 117 -7.08 -2.45 13.94
C LYS A 117 -7.43 -0.96 14.01
N THR A 118 -8.56 -0.56 13.42
CA THR A 118 -8.99 0.85 13.46
C THR A 118 -9.21 1.35 14.88
N ASN A 119 -9.86 0.56 15.75
CA ASN A 119 -10.04 0.92 17.15
C ASN A 119 -8.70 1.03 17.90
N ALA A 120 -7.77 0.12 17.63
CA ALA A 120 -6.43 0.20 18.20
C ALA A 120 -5.72 1.49 17.77
N ILE A 121 -5.73 1.83 16.48
CA ILE A 121 -5.13 3.05 15.96
C ILE A 121 -5.74 4.29 16.63
N VAL A 122 -7.07 4.37 16.75
CA VAL A 122 -7.76 5.52 17.42
C VAL A 122 -7.32 5.66 18.86
N ASN A 123 -7.23 4.56 19.63
CA ASN A 123 -6.73 4.61 21.02
C ASN A 123 -5.28 5.08 21.08
N GLY A 124 -4.43 4.65 20.14
CA GLY A 124 -3.07 5.14 19.98
C GLY A 124 -3.02 6.64 19.71
N ILE A 125 -3.85 7.15 18.78
CA ILE A 125 -3.93 8.59 18.45
C ILE A 125 -4.36 9.41 19.66
N LYS A 126 -5.36 8.96 20.40
CA LYS A 126 -5.84 9.64 21.60
C LYS A 126 -4.82 9.69 22.74
N SER A 127 -3.92 8.72 22.77
CA SER A 127 -2.83 8.64 23.76
C SER A 127 -1.54 9.33 23.29
N SER A 128 -1.57 10.04 22.17
CA SER A 128 -0.41 10.61 21.51
C SER A 128 -0.48 12.12 21.37
N SER A 129 0.69 12.77 21.20
CA SER A 129 0.81 14.24 21.15
C SER A 129 1.50 14.76 19.88
N GLY A 130 2.14 13.91 19.09
CA GLY A 130 2.92 14.34 17.90
C GLY A 130 2.08 15.10 16.88
N GLU A 131 2.68 16.11 16.26
CA GLU A 131 2.08 16.91 15.17
C GLU A 131 1.85 16.05 13.93
N ILE A 132 2.79 15.17 13.62
CA ILE A 132 2.67 14.19 12.53
C ILE A 132 2.51 12.80 13.12
N ILE A 133 1.51 12.09 12.64
CA ILE A 133 1.22 10.71 13.03
C ILE A 133 1.68 9.79 11.91
N PHE A 134 2.56 8.85 12.24
CA PHE A 134 2.98 7.74 11.38
C PHE A 134 2.27 6.47 11.81
N THR A 135 1.87 5.64 10.85
CA THR A 135 1.33 4.31 11.12
C THR A 135 2.18 3.25 10.43
N THR A 136 2.41 2.14 11.14
CA THR A 136 3.00 0.93 10.59
C THR A 136 2.40 -0.31 11.26
N ASP A 137 2.55 -1.48 10.64
CA ASP A 137 2.04 -2.74 11.19
C ASP A 137 3.10 -3.43 12.05
N ALA A 138 2.66 -4.31 12.94
CA ALA A 138 3.53 -5.01 13.89
C ALA A 138 4.46 -6.04 13.23
N ASP A 139 4.19 -6.40 11.97
CA ASP A 139 5.02 -7.27 11.12
C ASP A 139 5.97 -6.50 10.20
N CYS A 140 6.04 -5.17 10.37
CA CYS A 140 6.86 -4.31 9.53
C CYS A 140 8.18 -3.93 10.17
N VAL A 141 9.20 -3.83 9.33
CA VAL A 141 10.54 -3.33 9.67
C VAL A 141 10.79 -2.05 8.88
N VAL A 142 11.18 -0.98 9.59
CA VAL A 142 11.44 0.33 9.00
C VAL A 142 12.94 0.62 8.93
N LYS A 143 13.34 1.50 8.01
CA LYS A 143 14.72 1.99 7.95
C LYS A 143 14.99 3.09 8.99
N PRO A 144 16.23 3.27 9.48
CA PRO A 144 16.57 4.40 10.37
C PRO A 144 16.21 5.76 9.79
N SER A 145 16.29 5.93 8.46
CA SER A 145 15.96 7.16 7.74
C SER A 145 14.46 7.35 7.43
N TRP A 146 13.59 6.43 7.86
CA TRP A 146 12.18 6.40 7.47
C TRP A 146 11.45 7.73 7.73
N ILE A 147 11.49 8.24 8.96
CA ILE A 147 10.85 9.51 9.31
C ILE A 147 11.47 10.66 8.52
N LYS A 148 12.79 10.84 8.55
CA LYS A 148 13.48 11.94 7.86
C LYS A 148 13.19 11.95 6.37
N THR A 149 13.06 10.76 5.75
CA THR A 149 12.74 10.65 4.33
C THR A 149 11.32 11.10 4.02
N GLN A 150 10.36 10.83 4.89
CA GLN A 150 8.95 11.18 4.63
C GLN A 150 8.58 12.57 5.12
N ILE A 151 9.13 12.99 6.27
CA ILE A 151 8.74 14.26 6.92
C ILE A 151 9.01 15.48 6.04
N LYS A 152 10.08 15.47 5.25
CA LYS A 152 10.44 16.57 4.34
C LYS A 152 9.39 16.85 3.27
N TYR A 153 8.46 15.92 3.01
CA TYR A 153 7.36 16.11 2.05
C TYR A 153 6.14 16.81 2.65
N PHE A 154 6.11 17.02 3.98
CA PHE A 154 5.08 17.83 4.62
C PHE A 154 5.35 19.31 4.41
N THR A 155 5.14 19.80 3.19
CA THR A 155 5.04 21.24 2.92
C THR A 155 3.70 21.77 3.42
N ASP A 156 3.48 23.08 3.41
CA ASP A 156 2.29 23.72 4.01
C ASP A 156 0.96 23.12 3.55
N ASN A 157 0.91 22.67 2.29
CA ASN A 157 -0.32 22.12 1.69
C ASN A 157 -0.41 20.58 1.79
N VAL A 158 0.61 19.87 2.30
CA VAL A 158 0.57 18.40 2.34
C VAL A 158 0.05 17.93 3.68
N GLY A 159 -1.07 17.22 3.66
CA GLY A 159 -1.71 16.62 4.83
C GLY A 159 -1.41 15.14 5.03
N VAL A 160 -1.11 14.42 3.94
CA VAL A 160 -0.83 12.98 3.98
C VAL A 160 0.37 12.65 3.11
N VAL A 161 1.28 11.87 3.67
CA VAL A 161 2.40 11.25 2.96
C VAL A 161 2.28 9.74 3.10
N THR A 162 2.26 9.02 2.00
CA THR A 162 2.26 7.55 2.01
C THR A 162 3.51 7.03 1.30
N GLY A 163 3.88 5.78 1.50
CA GLY A 163 5.16 5.27 1.01
C GLY A 163 5.11 3.82 0.54
N PHE A 164 6.24 3.35 0.00
CA PHE A 164 6.40 1.97 -0.43
C PHE A 164 6.64 1.04 0.74
N THR A 165 5.98 -0.10 0.70
CA THR A 165 6.30 -1.28 1.51
C THR A 165 6.58 -2.43 0.57
N PHE A 166 7.69 -3.12 0.76
CA PHE A 166 8.00 -4.36 0.07
C PHE A 166 7.70 -5.54 0.99
N GLN A 167 7.40 -6.69 0.40
CA GLN A 167 7.32 -7.94 1.16
C GLN A 167 8.64 -8.72 1.08
N LYS A 168 8.99 -9.41 2.15
CA LYS A 168 10.13 -10.33 2.16
C LYS A 168 9.87 -11.49 1.20
N SER A 169 10.86 -11.88 0.40
CA SER A 169 10.72 -12.90 -0.65
C SER A 169 11.57 -14.11 -0.30
N TYR A 170 10.93 -15.21 0.11
CA TYR A 170 11.58 -16.46 0.50
C TYR A 170 11.41 -17.58 -0.54
N SER A 171 10.39 -17.49 -1.40
CA SER A 171 9.98 -18.51 -2.36
C SER A 171 9.30 -17.88 -3.58
N GLN A 172 8.92 -18.70 -4.58
CA GLN A 172 8.10 -18.23 -5.71
C GLN A 172 6.76 -17.65 -5.23
N PHE A 173 6.13 -18.29 -4.23
CA PHE A 173 4.86 -17.85 -3.65
C PHE A 173 4.97 -16.48 -2.96
N THR A 174 6.01 -16.25 -2.19
CA THR A 174 6.20 -14.96 -1.49
C THR A 174 6.76 -13.89 -2.42
N GLY A 175 7.59 -14.25 -3.39
CA GLY A 175 8.13 -13.31 -4.38
C GLY A 175 7.07 -12.78 -5.35
N MET A 176 6.09 -13.61 -5.76
CA MET A 176 4.97 -13.13 -6.56
C MET A 176 4.10 -12.12 -5.78
N GLN A 177 3.90 -12.33 -4.46
CA GLN A 177 3.19 -11.38 -3.60
C GLN A 177 3.93 -10.04 -3.53
N ASN A 178 5.27 -10.06 -3.39
CA ASN A 178 6.07 -8.85 -3.40
C ASN A 178 5.93 -8.08 -4.73
N LEU A 179 5.97 -8.76 -5.87
CA LEU A 179 5.77 -8.10 -7.17
C LEU A 179 4.37 -7.51 -7.33
N ASP A 180 3.34 -8.20 -6.83
CA ASP A 180 1.97 -7.70 -6.80
C ASP A 180 1.86 -6.41 -5.95
N TRP A 181 2.52 -6.37 -4.79
CA TRP A 181 2.59 -5.15 -3.98
C TRP A 181 3.33 -4.02 -4.69
N VAL A 182 4.47 -4.31 -5.31
CA VAL A 182 5.23 -3.32 -6.11
C VAL A 182 4.37 -2.77 -7.24
N TYR A 183 3.62 -3.63 -7.94
CA TYR A 183 2.70 -3.22 -8.99
C TYR A 183 1.63 -2.27 -8.44
N LEU A 184 0.90 -2.70 -7.41
CA LEU A 184 -0.18 -1.93 -6.79
C LEU A 184 0.31 -0.57 -6.24
N LEU A 185 1.43 -0.56 -5.51
CA LEU A 185 1.99 0.67 -4.93
C LEU A 185 2.57 1.60 -5.99
N THR A 186 3.03 1.07 -7.14
CA THR A 186 3.43 1.90 -8.28
C THR A 186 2.23 2.59 -8.92
N VAL A 187 1.10 1.89 -9.05
CA VAL A 187 -0.18 2.49 -9.47
C VAL A 187 -0.61 3.55 -8.46
N ALA A 188 -0.57 3.25 -7.16
CA ALA A 188 -0.94 4.19 -6.10
C ALA A 188 -0.07 5.46 -6.14
N ALA A 189 1.25 5.32 -6.20
CA ALA A 189 2.17 6.45 -6.30
C ALA A 189 1.94 7.26 -7.58
N GLY A 190 1.70 6.56 -8.69
CA GLY A 190 1.41 7.18 -9.99
C GLY A 190 0.15 8.02 -9.97
N THR A 191 -0.93 7.47 -9.45
CA THR A 191 -2.24 8.16 -9.42
C THR A 191 -2.28 9.27 -8.37
N ILE A 192 -1.76 9.04 -7.15
CA ILE A 192 -1.70 10.05 -6.10
C ILE A 192 -0.93 11.29 -6.57
N ASN A 193 0.29 11.10 -7.10
CA ASN A 193 1.13 12.22 -7.52
C ASN A 193 0.60 12.97 -8.76
N LEU A 194 -0.40 12.41 -9.45
CA LEU A 194 -1.17 13.08 -10.50
C LEU A 194 -2.49 13.67 -9.98
N GLY A 195 -2.70 13.73 -8.66
CA GLY A 195 -3.88 14.31 -8.03
C GLY A 195 -5.10 13.39 -7.98
N LEU A 196 -4.91 12.09 -8.20
CA LEU A 196 -5.98 11.09 -8.19
C LEU A 196 -5.67 9.96 -7.19
N PRO A 197 -5.92 10.14 -5.90
CA PRO A 197 -5.64 9.13 -4.89
C PRO A 197 -6.63 7.97 -4.99
N LEU A 198 -6.17 6.83 -5.53
CA LEU A 198 -6.98 5.64 -5.75
C LEU A 198 -6.66 4.49 -4.80
N SER A 199 -5.50 4.51 -4.16
CA SER A 199 -5.06 3.47 -3.23
C SER A 199 -3.93 3.98 -2.35
N CYS A 200 -3.77 3.40 -1.17
CA CYS A 200 -2.61 3.58 -0.30
C CYS A 200 -2.39 2.30 0.52
N ILE A 201 -1.40 2.33 1.40
CA ILE A 201 -1.17 1.25 2.35
C ILE A 201 -0.94 1.83 3.76
N GLY A 202 -1.70 1.32 4.73
CA GLY A 202 -1.71 1.83 6.10
C GLY A 202 -0.44 1.55 6.89
N ASN A 203 0.36 0.58 6.47
CA ASN A 203 1.61 0.25 7.15
C ASN A 203 2.81 1.13 6.74
N ASN A 204 2.59 2.10 5.86
CA ASN A 204 3.56 3.13 5.51
C ASN A 204 2.87 4.43 5.15
N MET A 205 2.16 4.98 6.12
CA MET A 205 1.37 6.19 5.97
C MET A 205 1.67 7.18 7.11
N ALA A 206 1.77 8.46 6.76
CA ALA A 206 1.89 9.54 7.73
C ALA A 206 0.90 10.65 7.40
N TYR A 207 0.36 11.32 8.42
CA TYR A 207 -0.59 12.40 8.23
C TYR A 207 -0.49 13.45 9.32
N ARG A 208 -0.85 14.71 8.98
CA ARG A 208 -0.96 15.77 9.96
C ARG A 208 -2.09 15.48 10.94
N ARG A 209 -1.83 15.71 12.21
CA ARG A 209 -2.87 15.65 13.25
C ARG A 209 -4.01 16.62 12.96
N ASP A 210 -3.70 17.82 12.47
CA ASP A 210 -4.71 18.81 12.09
C ASP A 210 -5.60 18.31 10.94
N ALA A 211 -5.03 17.68 9.91
CA ALA A 211 -5.79 17.10 8.82
C ALA A 211 -6.71 15.97 9.31
N TYR A 212 -6.20 15.12 10.22
CA TYR A 212 -6.98 14.07 10.87
C TYR A 212 -8.15 14.64 11.69
N ASN A 213 -7.88 15.66 12.50
CA ASN A 213 -8.89 16.31 13.35
C ASN A 213 -9.93 17.06 12.51
N TRP A 214 -9.51 17.72 11.42
CA TRP A 214 -10.40 18.45 10.52
C TRP A 214 -11.51 17.57 9.96
N VAL A 215 -11.19 16.35 9.61
CA VAL A 215 -12.19 15.40 9.10
C VAL A 215 -12.95 14.66 10.21
N GLY A 216 -12.63 14.94 11.49
CA GLY A 216 -13.22 14.30 12.66
C GLY A 216 -12.73 12.88 12.90
N GLY A 217 -11.54 12.55 12.41
CA GLY A 217 -10.87 11.28 12.63
C GLY A 217 -11.62 10.06 12.08
N TYR A 218 -11.18 8.90 12.49
CA TYR A 218 -11.81 7.63 12.13
C TYR A 218 -13.24 7.48 12.68
N GLU A 219 -13.57 8.19 13.76
CA GLU A 219 -14.90 8.16 14.35
C GLU A 219 -15.99 8.68 13.41
N ASN A 220 -15.63 9.65 12.56
CA ASN A 220 -16.54 10.25 11.58
C ASN A 220 -16.41 9.63 10.18
N ILE A 221 -15.62 8.56 10.00
CA ILE A 221 -15.49 7.85 8.74
C ILE A 221 -16.44 6.66 8.76
N LYS A 222 -17.22 6.47 7.66
CA LYS A 222 -17.97 5.23 7.46
C LYS A 222 -16.99 4.06 7.50
N PHE A 223 -17.40 2.96 8.13
CA PHE A 223 -16.54 1.79 8.21
C PHE A 223 -16.10 1.33 6.82
N SER A 224 -14.79 1.22 6.67
CA SER A 224 -14.15 0.54 5.56
C SER A 224 -13.21 -0.52 6.12
N VAL A 225 -13.09 -1.62 5.43
CA VAL A 225 -12.09 -2.67 5.73
C VAL A 225 -10.68 -2.23 5.33
N THR A 226 -10.58 -1.09 4.62
CA THR A 226 -9.37 -0.36 4.27
C THR A 226 -9.45 1.03 4.89
N GLU A 227 -9.24 1.10 6.20
CA GLU A 227 -9.35 2.31 7.01
C GLU A 227 -8.40 3.42 6.56
N ASP A 228 -7.21 3.02 6.12
CA ASP A 228 -6.15 3.87 5.58
C ASP A 228 -6.62 4.63 4.34
N PHE A 229 -7.16 3.93 3.37
CA PHE A 229 -7.70 4.54 2.15
C PHE A 229 -8.90 5.45 2.47
N ALA A 230 -9.79 5.02 3.36
CA ALA A 230 -10.94 5.81 3.75
C ALA A 230 -10.53 7.14 4.42
N LEU A 231 -9.51 7.14 5.30
CA LEU A 231 -8.96 8.36 5.90
C LEU A 231 -8.31 9.26 4.85
N LEU A 232 -7.43 8.69 4.03
CA LEU A 232 -6.74 9.41 2.96
C LEU A 232 -7.73 10.10 2.02
N HIS A 233 -8.73 9.35 1.55
CA HIS A 233 -9.75 9.88 0.64
C HIS A 233 -10.58 10.99 1.29
N LYS A 234 -10.92 10.85 2.58
CA LYS A 234 -11.66 11.86 3.31
C LYS A 234 -10.85 13.15 3.50
N ILE A 235 -9.56 13.05 3.83
CA ILE A 235 -8.67 14.21 3.94
C ILE A 235 -8.57 14.89 2.57
N HIS A 236 -8.26 14.15 1.51
CA HIS A 236 -8.14 14.70 0.16
C HIS A 236 -9.41 15.43 -0.31
N LYS A 237 -10.59 14.87 -0.02
CA LYS A 237 -11.87 15.41 -0.52
C LYS A 237 -12.42 16.58 0.31
N HIS A 238 -12.16 16.60 1.62
CA HIS A 238 -12.83 17.51 2.55
C HIS A 238 -11.90 18.52 3.24
N THR A 239 -10.64 18.56 2.84
CA THR A 239 -9.68 19.56 3.31
C THR A 239 -9.00 20.24 2.13
N HIS A 240 -8.18 21.24 2.43
CA HIS A 240 -7.28 21.86 1.43
C HIS A 240 -5.95 21.12 1.27
N TYR A 241 -5.76 20.04 2.00
CA TYR A 241 -4.50 19.31 2.00
C TYR A 241 -4.34 18.35 0.83
N ASP A 242 -3.16 18.37 0.26
CA ASP A 242 -2.71 17.43 -0.74
C ASP A 242 -2.26 16.10 -0.11
N VAL A 243 -2.33 15.05 -0.94
CA VAL A 243 -1.75 13.74 -0.64
C VAL A 243 -0.58 13.51 -1.58
N VAL A 244 0.56 13.05 -1.06
CA VAL A 244 1.75 12.75 -1.87
C VAL A 244 2.29 11.37 -1.58
N PHE A 245 2.93 10.77 -2.60
CA PHE A 245 3.54 9.45 -2.50
C PHE A 245 5.00 9.50 -2.97
N PRO A 246 5.96 9.82 -2.09
CA PRO A 246 7.36 9.84 -2.44
C PRO A 246 7.89 8.41 -2.68
N ALA A 247 8.66 8.27 -3.74
CA ALA A 247 9.33 7.02 -4.09
C ALA A 247 10.82 7.11 -3.75
N GLU A 248 11.16 7.06 -2.46
CA GLU A 248 12.54 7.14 -1.97
C GLU A 248 12.94 5.91 -1.15
N GLU A 249 14.17 5.43 -1.36
CA GLU A 249 14.71 4.22 -0.72
C GLU A 249 14.70 4.32 0.81
N GLY A 250 14.98 5.50 1.38
CA GLY A 250 15.00 5.72 2.83
C GLY A 250 13.65 5.62 3.52
N GLY A 251 12.55 5.79 2.76
CA GLY A 251 11.16 5.74 3.26
C GLY A 251 10.46 4.39 3.05
N VAL A 252 11.20 3.35 2.63
CA VAL A 252 10.64 2.02 2.36
C VAL A 252 10.55 1.19 3.64
N ASN A 253 9.39 0.55 3.85
CA ASN A 253 9.20 -0.48 4.86
C ASN A 253 9.30 -1.88 4.26
N LEU A 254 9.61 -2.88 5.09
CA LEU A 254 9.56 -4.30 4.76
C LEU A 254 8.50 -4.96 5.62
N SER A 255 7.62 -5.77 5.04
CA SER A 255 6.56 -6.52 5.72
C SER A 255 6.70 -8.02 5.46
N GLU A 256 6.15 -8.85 6.34
CA GLU A 256 6.05 -10.28 6.12
C GLU A 256 4.98 -10.58 5.05
N PRO A 257 5.24 -11.54 4.14
CA PRO A 257 4.23 -12.00 3.19
C PRO A 257 3.21 -12.91 3.87
N CYS A 258 2.05 -13.08 3.23
CA CYS A 258 1.11 -14.10 3.65
C CYS A 258 1.75 -15.49 3.58
N PRO A 259 1.65 -16.32 4.64
CA PRO A 259 2.33 -17.61 4.70
C PRO A 259 1.71 -18.68 3.79
N ASP A 260 0.43 -18.55 3.45
CA ASP A 260 -0.33 -19.53 2.69
C ASP A 260 -1.44 -18.88 1.82
N TRP A 261 -2.00 -19.68 0.91
CA TRP A 261 -3.05 -19.26 0.00
C TRP A 261 -4.33 -18.81 0.72
N LYS A 262 -4.67 -19.40 1.85
CA LYS A 262 -5.86 -19.05 2.63
C LYS A 262 -5.75 -17.65 3.20
N THR A 263 -4.58 -17.33 3.76
CA THR A 263 -4.28 -16.00 4.30
C THR A 263 -4.21 -14.97 3.18
N LEU A 264 -3.57 -15.30 2.06
CA LEU A 264 -3.51 -14.44 0.87
C LEU A 264 -4.93 -14.15 0.33
N TYR A 265 -5.78 -15.18 0.21
CA TYR A 265 -7.17 -15.01 -0.21
C TYR A 265 -7.93 -14.04 0.69
N ARG A 266 -7.82 -14.19 2.02
CA ARG A 266 -8.47 -13.29 2.98
C ARG A 266 -7.97 -11.84 2.85
N GLN A 267 -6.67 -11.65 2.61
CA GLN A 267 -6.10 -10.33 2.37
C GLN A 267 -6.68 -9.73 1.07
N LYS A 268 -6.72 -10.51 -0.03
CA LYS A 268 -7.23 -10.05 -1.32
C LYS A 268 -8.74 -9.81 -1.32
N HIS A 269 -9.50 -10.63 -0.60
CA HIS A 269 -10.92 -10.41 -0.36
C HIS A 269 -11.15 -9.06 0.35
N ARG A 270 -10.43 -8.80 1.44
CA ARG A 270 -10.52 -7.53 2.16
C ARG A 270 -10.20 -6.33 1.26
N TRP A 271 -9.16 -6.45 0.43
CA TRP A 271 -8.80 -5.40 -0.53
C TRP A 271 -9.84 -5.24 -1.65
N GLY A 272 -10.40 -6.33 -2.14
CA GLY A 272 -11.49 -6.30 -3.11
C GLY A 272 -12.72 -5.56 -2.58
N VAL A 273 -13.15 -5.90 -1.36
CA VAL A 273 -14.27 -5.21 -0.68
C VAL A 273 -13.95 -3.72 -0.47
N GLY A 274 -12.75 -3.39 0.00
CA GLY A 274 -12.32 -1.99 0.15
C GLY A 274 -12.22 -1.24 -1.18
N GLY A 275 -11.89 -1.94 -2.26
CA GLY A 275 -11.84 -1.39 -3.62
C GLY A 275 -13.20 -0.95 -4.17
N LEU A 276 -14.32 -1.46 -3.62
CA LEU A 276 -15.66 -1.01 -3.99
C LEU A 276 -15.96 0.44 -3.56
N ASP A 277 -15.19 0.98 -2.61
CA ASP A 277 -15.28 2.39 -2.20
C ASP A 277 -14.49 3.32 -3.15
N ALA A 278 -13.84 2.79 -4.20
CA ALA A 278 -13.07 3.59 -5.15
C ALA A 278 -13.98 4.53 -5.99
N PRO A 279 -13.48 5.70 -6.37
CA PRO A 279 -14.20 6.58 -7.30
C PRO A 279 -14.35 5.94 -8.68
N PHE A 280 -15.36 6.36 -9.47
CA PHE A 280 -15.68 5.78 -10.78
C PHE A 280 -14.47 5.59 -11.71
N ILE A 281 -13.56 6.57 -11.73
CA ILE A 281 -12.34 6.47 -12.55
C ILE A 281 -11.45 5.28 -12.14
N GLY A 282 -11.47 4.88 -10.87
CA GLY A 282 -10.79 3.67 -10.40
C GLY A 282 -11.34 2.41 -11.08
N PHE A 283 -12.66 2.32 -11.23
CA PHE A 283 -13.28 1.20 -11.96
C PHE A 283 -12.92 1.20 -13.44
N VAL A 284 -12.83 2.37 -14.08
CA VAL A 284 -12.39 2.47 -15.49
C VAL A 284 -10.94 1.96 -15.63
N ILE A 285 -10.07 2.31 -14.69
CA ILE A 285 -8.68 1.85 -14.65
C ILE A 285 -8.61 0.32 -14.45
N MET A 286 -9.36 -0.20 -13.50
CA MET A 286 -9.43 -1.64 -13.23
C MET A 286 -10.02 -2.43 -14.40
N PHE A 287 -11.01 -1.86 -15.12
CA PHE A 287 -11.65 -2.50 -16.28
C PHE A 287 -10.66 -2.84 -17.38
N TRP A 288 -9.77 -1.94 -17.76
CA TRP A 288 -8.76 -2.22 -18.80
C TRP A 288 -7.77 -3.30 -18.38
N GLY A 289 -7.38 -3.31 -17.10
CA GLY A 289 -6.61 -4.40 -16.52
C GLY A 289 -7.37 -5.73 -16.59
N TRP A 290 -8.60 -5.77 -16.11
CA TRP A 290 -9.45 -6.96 -16.12
C TRP A 290 -9.68 -7.48 -17.55
N LEU A 291 -10.06 -6.61 -18.47
CA LEU A 291 -10.32 -6.98 -19.86
C LEU A 291 -9.07 -7.53 -20.56
N SER A 292 -7.88 -6.96 -20.29
CA SER A 292 -6.63 -7.48 -20.87
C SER A 292 -6.36 -8.93 -20.46
N HIS A 293 -6.60 -9.29 -19.19
CA HIS A 293 -6.43 -10.65 -18.70
C HIS A 293 -7.50 -11.61 -19.21
N LEU A 294 -8.75 -11.13 -19.36
CA LEU A 294 -9.82 -11.92 -19.97
C LEU A 294 -9.48 -12.29 -21.41
N LEU A 295 -9.02 -11.32 -22.20
CA LEU A 295 -8.67 -11.56 -23.61
C LEU A 295 -7.47 -12.50 -23.76
N ILE A 296 -6.51 -12.47 -22.82
CA ILE A 296 -5.41 -13.43 -22.75
C ILE A 296 -5.94 -14.87 -22.54
N LEU A 297 -6.96 -15.08 -21.73
CA LEU A 297 -7.56 -16.41 -21.60
C LEU A 297 -8.39 -16.79 -22.83
N LEU A 298 -9.19 -15.88 -23.35
CA LEU A 298 -10.06 -16.13 -24.52
C LEU A 298 -9.27 -16.40 -25.80
N GLN A 299 -8.01 -15.97 -25.90
CA GLN A 299 -7.17 -16.28 -27.06
C GLN A 299 -6.90 -17.77 -27.23
N ILE A 300 -7.13 -18.62 -26.21
CA ILE A 300 -7.07 -20.08 -26.33
C ILE A 300 -8.09 -20.58 -27.38
N PHE A 301 -9.22 -19.89 -27.51
CA PHE A 301 -10.30 -20.25 -28.44
C PHE A 301 -10.30 -19.40 -29.72
N PHE A 302 -9.90 -18.15 -29.65
CA PHE A 302 -10.03 -17.16 -30.71
C PHE A 302 -8.67 -16.58 -31.16
N GLY A 303 -7.58 -17.16 -30.68
CA GLY A 303 -6.24 -16.61 -30.85
C GLY A 303 -5.66 -16.82 -32.24
N SER A 304 -4.77 -15.90 -32.60
CA SER A 304 -3.94 -15.91 -33.80
C SER A 304 -2.49 -15.56 -33.44
N ALA A 305 -1.59 -15.63 -34.40
CA ALA A 305 -0.22 -15.14 -34.21
C ALA A 305 -0.18 -13.67 -33.81
N PHE A 306 -1.14 -12.87 -34.27
CA PHE A 306 -1.25 -11.46 -33.89
C PHE A 306 -1.64 -11.29 -32.43
N THR A 307 -2.60 -12.05 -31.91
CA THR A 307 -2.98 -11.97 -30.49
C THR A 307 -1.88 -12.49 -29.56
N LEU A 308 -1.10 -13.49 -29.96
CA LEU A 308 0.11 -13.92 -29.24
C LEU A 308 1.16 -12.80 -29.17
N PHE A 309 1.33 -12.07 -30.28
CA PHE A 309 2.19 -10.88 -30.30
C PHE A 309 1.70 -9.80 -29.31
N LEU A 310 0.38 -9.50 -29.28
CA LEU A 310 -0.21 -8.56 -28.34
C LEU A 310 -0.01 -9.00 -26.87
N THR A 311 -0.15 -10.30 -26.58
CA THR A 311 0.13 -10.86 -25.26
C THR A 311 1.60 -10.67 -24.86
N SER A 312 2.51 -10.84 -25.81
CA SER A 312 3.94 -10.59 -25.58
C SER A 312 4.20 -9.09 -25.26
N ILE A 313 3.50 -8.18 -25.94
CA ILE A 313 3.56 -6.75 -25.64
C ILE A 313 3.07 -6.48 -24.21
N LYS A 314 1.95 -7.10 -23.78
CA LYS A 314 1.43 -6.95 -22.40
C LYS A 314 2.46 -7.41 -21.38
N PHE A 315 3.02 -8.60 -21.52
CA PHE A 315 4.01 -9.11 -20.58
C PHE A 315 5.30 -8.26 -20.55
N LEU A 316 5.74 -7.79 -21.71
CA LEU A 316 6.87 -6.86 -21.77
C LEU A 316 6.55 -5.52 -21.07
N SER A 317 5.33 -5.02 -21.25
CA SER A 317 4.86 -3.80 -20.58
C SER A 317 4.86 -3.96 -19.07
N ASP A 318 4.38 -5.09 -18.54
CA ASP A 318 4.39 -5.38 -17.09
C ASP A 318 5.82 -5.55 -16.55
N ALA A 319 6.67 -6.23 -17.29
CA ALA A 319 8.09 -6.36 -16.92
C ALA A 319 8.77 -4.98 -16.82
N ILE A 320 8.53 -4.08 -17.78
CA ILE A 320 9.04 -2.71 -17.75
C ILE A 320 8.42 -1.91 -16.60
N PHE A 321 7.11 -2.06 -16.38
CA PHE A 321 6.39 -1.38 -15.32
C PHE A 321 6.95 -1.74 -13.93
N LEU A 322 7.24 -3.02 -13.69
CA LEU A 322 7.87 -3.50 -12.45
C LEU A 322 9.37 -3.16 -12.39
N PHE A 323 10.08 -3.23 -13.52
CA PHE A 323 11.52 -2.95 -13.55
C PHE A 323 11.84 -1.54 -13.06
N ILE A 324 11.01 -0.55 -13.39
CA ILE A 324 11.26 0.86 -13.08
C ILE A 324 11.32 1.11 -11.55
N PRO A 325 10.31 0.76 -10.74
CA PRO A 325 10.38 0.90 -9.29
C PRO A 325 11.45 -0.02 -8.69
N LEU A 326 11.55 -1.28 -9.13
CA LEU A 326 12.56 -2.20 -8.61
C LEU A 326 13.99 -1.70 -8.85
N LYS A 327 14.27 -1.08 -10.00
CA LYS A 327 15.57 -0.42 -10.25
C LYS A 327 15.78 0.77 -9.31
N LYS A 328 14.76 1.60 -9.12
CA LYS A 328 14.85 2.76 -8.22
C LYS A 328 15.18 2.36 -6.79
N PHE A 329 14.58 1.26 -6.31
CA PHE A 329 14.78 0.74 -4.96
C PHE A 329 15.92 -0.30 -4.85
N LYS A 330 16.71 -0.52 -5.91
CA LYS A 330 17.82 -1.50 -5.97
C LYS A 330 17.38 -2.96 -5.73
N MET A 331 16.16 -3.31 -6.13
CA MET A 331 15.55 -4.62 -5.92
C MET A 331 15.28 -5.38 -7.24
N VAL A 332 16.04 -5.11 -8.30
CA VAL A 332 15.85 -5.73 -9.64
C VAL A 332 15.89 -7.26 -9.60
N LYS A 333 16.63 -7.83 -8.63
CA LYS A 333 16.68 -9.30 -8.43
C LYS A 333 15.31 -9.94 -8.20
N GLU A 334 14.33 -9.20 -7.74
CA GLU A 334 12.96 -9.69 -7.52
C GLU A 334 12.25 -10.06 -8.82
N LEU A 335 12.69 -9.54 -9.98
CA LEU A 335 12.14 -9.92 -11.29
C LEU A 335 12.28 -11.42 -11.61
N LYS A 336 13.13 -12.16 -10.90
CA LYS A 336 13.19 -13.64 -11.02
C LYS A 336 11.84 -14.31 -10.71
N TYR A 337 10.94 -13.62 -10.00
CA TYR A 337 9.60 -14.10 -9.68
C TYR A 337 8.53 -13.66 -10.69
N PHE A 338 8.94 -12.99 -11.77
CA PHE A 338 8.03 -12.39 -12.75
C PHE A 338 7.04 -13.38 -13.36
N PHE A 339 7.49 -14.56 -13.77
CA PHE A 339 6.59 -15.56 -14.36
C PHE A 339 5.55 -16.09 -13.36
N ALA A 340 5.96 -16.31 -12.11
CA ALA A 340 5.03 -16.71 -11.05
C ALA A 340 4.00 -15.59 -10.76
N PHE A 341 4.45 -14.34 -10.79
CA PHE A 341 3.59 -13.17 -10.65
C PHE A 341 2.59 -13.08 -11.81
N GLU A 342 3.00 -13.18 -13.09
CA GLU A 342 2.09 -13.09 -14.23
C GLU A 342 1.03 -14.17 -14.20
N LEU A 343 1.41 -15.41 -13.90
CA LEU A 343 0.46 -16.51 -13.78
C LEU A 343 -0.58 -16.25 -12.68
N TYR A 344 -0.12 -15.84 -11.51
CA TYR A 344 -0.99 -15.47 -10.39
C TYR A 344 -1.87 -14.28 -10.77
N PHE A 345 -1.30 -13.24 -11.38
CA PHE A 345 -1.95 -11.96 -11.65
C PHE A 345 -3.11 -12.10 -12.64
N ILE A 346 -2.97 -12.95 -13.67
CA ILE A 346 -4.06 -13.27 -14.60
C ILE A 346 -5.29 -13.78 -13.84
N PHE A 347 -5.11 -14.79 -13.00
CA PHE A 347 -6.24 -15.38 -12.26
C PHE A 347 -6.77 -14.44 -11.16
N TYR A 348 -5.87 -13.77 -10.44
CA TYR A 348 -6.26 -12.85 -9.38
C TYR A 348 -7.11 -11.69 -9.90
N VAL A 349 -6.67 -11.02 -10.96
CA VAL A 349 -7.39 -9.87 -11.54
C VAL A 349 -8.75 -10.30 -12.09
N LEU A 350 -8.85 -11.46 -12.73
CA LEU A 350 -10.10 -11.96 -13.26
C LEU A 350 -11.09 -12.35 -12.16
N LEU A 351 -10.61 -12.94 -11.08
CA LEU A 351 -11.45 -13.39 -9.97
C LEU A 351 -11.77 -12.28 -8.98
N LEU A 352 -11.04 -11.16 -9.02
CA LEU A 352 -11.20 -10.06 -8.07
C LEU A 352 -12.66 -9.55 -7.95
N PRO A 353 -13.42 -9.34 -9.03
CA PRO A 353 -14.84 -8.96 -8.91
C PRO A 353 -15.67 -10.02 -8.17
N LEU A 354 -15.43 -11.30 -8.42
CA LEU A 354 -16.12 -12.40 -7.74
C LEU A 354 -15.71 -12.47 -6.27
N ILE A 355 -14.42 -12.32 -5.99
CA ILE A 355 -13.88 -12.32 -4.62
C ILE A 355 -14.45 -11.15 -3.81
N ALA A 356 -14.60 -9.96 -4.41
CA ALA A 356 -15.14 -8.77 -3.72
C ALA A 356 -16.62 -8.87 -3.35
N PHE A 357 -17.41 -9.65 -4.10
CA PHE A 357 -18.86 -9.84 -3.85
C PHE A 357 -19.19 -11.16 -3.15
N HIS A 358 -18.21 -11.97 -2.82
CA HIS A 358 -18.42 -13.22 -2.08
C HIS A 358 -18.50 -12.89 -0.58
N ASP A 359 -19.62 -13.25 0.08
CA ASP A 359 -19.84 -13.09 1.52
C ASP A 359 -19.01 -14.07 2.36
#